data_3c4ba1d24d74cb5dd7fb96564ca8fe31
#
_entry.id   3c4ba1d24d74cb5dd7fb96564ca8fe31
#
_cell.length_a   1.000
_cell.length_b   1.000
_cell.length_c   1.000
_cell.angle_alpha   90.00
_cell.angle_beta   90.00
_cell.angle_gamma   90.00
#
_symmetry.space_group_name_H-M   'P 1'
#
loop_
_entity.id
_entity.type
_entity.pdbx_description
1 polymer ?
#
loop_
_entity_poly.entity_id
_entity_poly.type
_entity_poly.pdbx_seq_one_letter_code
_entity_poly.pdbx_strand_id
1 'polypeptide(L)'
;LYIKFQTDKPINMILINGIECEPYITADHRIMLEYPYRIMEGIKYAMHALNCKHAKICIKSKYHDIKAVYKQVVKEYEGSGIELCCVGNYYPQGWEVEMIKSATGIKLEPGDLPMNHGILDMNVSTVVGLYKAIKYNMPVIKRDITVTGDGINYPKNFR
;
A
#
# COMPACT_ATOMS: atom_id res chain seq x y z
N LEU A 1 -5.67 -9.91 7.20
CA LEU A 1 -6.41 -9.64 5.96
C LEU A 1 -7.86 -10.14 6.02
N TYR A 2 -8.06 -11.40 6.44
CA TYR A 2 -9.41 -12.00 6.57
C TYR A 2 -10.40 -11.10 7.33
N ILE A 3 -10.02 -10.60 8.51
CA ILE A 3 -10.86 -9.69 9.31
C ILE A 3 -11.16 -8.38 8.56
N LYS A 4 -10.18 -7.81 7.86
CA LYS A 4 -10.38 -6.56 7.09
C LYS A 4 -11.33 -6.75 5.89
N PHE A 5 -11.48 -7.98 5.38
CA PHE A 5 -12.40 -8.27 4.27
C PHE A 5 -13.79 -8.72 4.72
N GLN A 6 -13.96 -9.04 6.01
CA GLN A 6 -15.27 -9.31 6.62
C GLN A 6 -15.88 -7.99 7.11
N THR A 7 -16.48 -7.25 6.22
CA THR A 7 -17.20 -6.01 6.54
C THR A 7 -18.60 -6.04 5.96
N ASP A 8 -19.57 -5.66 6.77
CA ASP A 8 -20.95 -5.47 6.34
C ASP A 8 -21.16 -4.09 5.67
N LYS A 9 -20.12 -3.24 5.69
CA LYS A 9 -20.16 -1.90 5.11
C LYS A 9 -19.54 -1.91 3.72
N PRO A 10 -20.13 -1.20 2.75
CA PRO A 10 -19.56 -1.09 1.41
C PRO A 10 -18.21 -0.36 1.47
N ILE A 11 -17.20 -0.91 0.80
CA ILE A 11 -15.89 -0.27 0.62
C ILE A 11 -15.89 0.48 -0.71
N ASN A 12 -15.73 1.79 -0.63
CA ASN A 12 -15.76 2.68 -1.79
C ASN A 12 -14.35 3.02 -2.30
N MET A 13 -13.33 2.89 -1.43
CA MET A 13 -11.94 3.24 -1.72
C MET A 13 -10.98 2.30 -1.02
N ILE A 14 -10.00 1.78 -1.75
CA ILE A 14 -8.86 1.06 -1.17
C ILE A 14 -7.63 1.96 -1.21
N LEU A 15 -6.96 2.15 -0.07
CA LEU A 15 -5.70 2.88 0.02
C LEU A 15 -4.55 1.91 0.20
N ILE A 16 -3.56 1.98 -0.68
CA ILE A 16 -2.37 1.16 -0.59
C ILE A 16 -1.24 2.00 -0.02
N ASN A 17 -0.82 1.65 1.18
CA ASN A 17 0.24 2.34 1.90
C ASN A 17 1.62 1.88 1.41
N GLY A 18 2.26 2.74 0.61
CA GLY A 18 3.67 2.64 0.18
C GLY A 18 4.50 3.83 0.66
N ILE A 19 4.07 4.49 1.76
CA ILE A 19 4.68 5.72 2.25
C ILE A 19 5.98 5.47 3.02
N GLU A 20 6.06 4.35 3.75
CA GLU A 20 7.24 3.92 4.55
C GLU A 20 7.91 5.10 5.26
N CYS A 21 7.34 5.52 6.40
CA CYS A 21 7.77 6.75 7.06
C CYS A 21 8.83 6.56 8.16
N GLU A 22 9.07 5.34 8.63
CA GLU A 22 10.06 5.05 9.66
C GLU A 22 11.48 5.32 9.14
N PRO A 23 12.33 5.99 9.94
CA PRO A 23 13.72 6.26 9.56
C PRO A 23 14.48 4.96 9.26
N TYR A 24 15.30 4.99 8.21
CA TYR A 24 16.19 3.90 7.78
C TYR A 24 15.52 2.61 7.29
N ILE A 25 14.18 2.52 7.29
CA ILE A 25 13.44 1.39 6.74
C ILE A 25 13.23 1.62 5.24
N THR A 26 13.48 0.59 4.41
CA THR A 26 13.42 0.66 2.94
C THR A 26 12.82 -0.58 2.29
N ALA A 27 12.20 -1.47 3.07
CA ALA A 27 11.65 -2.72 2.56
C ALA A 27 10.46 -2.48 1.60
N ASP A 28 9.53 -1.60 1.96
CA ASP A 28 8.37 -1.28 1.13
C ASP A 28 8.78 -0.52 -0.14
N HIS A 29 9.73 0.41 -0.03
CA HIS A 29 10.33 1.08 -1.19
C HIS A 29 10.88 0.07 -2.20
N ARG A 30 11.63 -0.91 -1.72
CA ARG A 30 12.22 -1.96 -2.54
C ARG A 30 11.15 -2.87 -3.17
N ILE A 31 10.15 -3.28 -2.41
CA ILE A 31 9.01 -4.06 -2.90
C ILE A 31 8.31 -3.33 -4.05
N MET A 32 8.09 -2.03 -3.91
CA MET A 32 7.42 -1.22 -4.94
C MET A 32 8.22 -1.16 -6.25
N LEU A 33 9.54 -1.06 -6.17
CA LEU A 33 10.41 -1.05 -7.36
C LEU A 33 10.53 -2.44 -8.02
N GLU A 34 10.61 -3.51 -7.22
CA GLU A 34 10.80 -4.88 -7.75
C GLU A 34 9.51 -5.53 -8.26
N TYR A 35 8.35 -5.17 -7.68
CA TYR A 35 7.09 -5.87 -7.95
C TYR A 35 5.91 -4.96 -8.33
N PRO A 36 6.08 -3.93 -9.17
CA PRO A 36 5.01 -2.99 -9.44
C PRO A 36 3.77 -3.69 -10.04
N TYR A 37 3.95 -4.60 -10.98
CA TYR A 37 2.84 -5.34 -11.60
C TYR A 37 2.15 -6.32 -10.63
N ARG A 38 2.88 -6.91 -9.69
CA ARG A 38 2.27 -7.76 -8.64
C ARG A 38 1.41 -6.94 -7.70
N ILE A 39 1.82 -5.70 -7.43
CA ILE A 39 1.03 -4.75 -6.63
C ILE A 39 -0.25 -4.39 -7.39
N MET A 40 -0.16 -4.04 -8.68
CA MET A 40 -1.35 -3.71 -9.48
C MET A 40 -2.34 -4.87 -9.52
N GLU A 41 -1.89 -6.08 -9.82
CA GLU A 41 -2.76 -7.26 -9.86
C GLU A 41 -3.34 -7.61 -8.47
N GLY A 42 -2.53 -7.49 -7.41
CA GLY A 42 -3.01 -7.71 -6.04
C GLY A 42 -4.08 -6.70 -5.62
N ILE A 43 -3.97 -5.43 -6.06
CA ILE A 43 -5.00 -4.41 -5.86
C ILE A 43 -6.28 -4.81 -6.60
N LYS A 44 -6.20 -5.25 -7.86
CA LYS A 44 -7.37 -5.71 -8.63
C LYS A 44 -8.08 -6.87 -7.94
N TYR A 45 -7.33 -7.82 -7.36
CA TYR A 45 -7.94 -8.90 -6.58
C TYR A 45 -8.68 -8.38 -5.34
N ALA A 46 -8.09 -7.43 -4.61
CA ALA A 46 -8.77 -6.79 -3.47
C ALA A 46 -10.02 -6.01 -3.90
N MET A 47 -9.93 -5.24 -4.98
CA MET A 47 -11.07 -4.50 -5.54
C MET A 47 -12.21 -5.43 -5.95
N HIS A 48 -11.88 -6.54 -6.61
CA HIS A 48 -12.87 -7.56 -7.00
C HIS A 48 -13.55 -8.19 -5.79
N ALA A 49 -12.77 -8.62 -4.79
CA ALA A 49 -13.29 -9.26 -3.58
C ALA A 49 -14.21 -8.35 -2.75
N LEU A 50 -13.95 -7.04 -2.77
CA LEU A 50 -14.72 -6.03 -2.03
C LEU A 50 -15.77 -5.31 -2.89
N ASN A 51 -15.90 -5.67 -4.17
CA ASN A 51 -16.71 -4.95 -5.16
C ASN A 51 -16.41 -3.43 -5.18
N CYS A 52 -15.16 -3.06 -4.94
CA CYS A 52 -14.68 -1.68 -4.90
C CYS A 52 -14.20 -1.24 -6.29
N LYS A 53 -14.50 0.00 -6.67
CA LYS A 53 -14.16 0.55 -8.00
C LYS A 53 -12.94 1.48 -8.00
N HIS A 54 -12.48 1.89 -6.83
CA HIS A 54 -11.43 2.90 -6.71
C HIS A 54 -10.33 2.46 -5.74
N ALA A 55 -9.08 2.62 -6.17
CA ALA A 55 -7.93 2.40 -5.32
C ALA A 55 -6.88 3.49 -5.55
N LYS A 56 -6.16 3.89 -4.49
CA LYS A 56 -5.03 4.82 -4.57
C LYS A 56 -3.78 4.19 -3.99
N ILE A 57 -2.68 4.26 -4.72
CA ILE A 57 -1.35 3.89 -4.25
C ILE A 57 -0.70 5.14 -3.67
N CYS A 58 -0.59 5.21 -2.34
CA CYS A 58 -0.07 6.35 -1.62
C CYS A 58 1.45 6.23 -1.47
N ILE A 59 2.19 7.23 -1.95
CA ILE A 59 3.65 7.31 -1.85
C ILE A 59 4.09 8.71 -1.41
N LYS A 60 5.28 8.84 -0.83
CA LYS A 60 5.88 10.16 -0.59
C LYS A 60 6.21 10.86 -1.88
N SER A 61 5.93 12.16 -1.96
CA SER A 61 6.22 12.96 -3.16
C SER A 61 7.71 13.01 -3.52
N LYS A 62 8.62 12.77 -2.56
CA LYS A 62 10.07 12.70 -2.76
C LYS A 62 10.57 11.39 -3.40
N TYR A 63 9.73 10.36 -3.51
CA TYR A 63 10.14 9.08 -4.12
C TYR A 63 10.06 9.17 -5.64
N HIS A 64 11.06 9.84 -6.23
CA HIS A 64 11.08 10.12 -7.67
C HIS A 64 11.20 8.86 -8.53
N ASP A 65 11.96 7.87 -8.08
CA ASP A 65 12.15 6.57 -8.72
C ASP A 65 10.84 5.75 -8.75
N ILE A 66 10.18 5.57 -7.60
CA ILE A 66 8.86 4.92 -7.53
C ILE A 66 7.86 5.66 -8.40
N LYS A 67 7.83 6.99 -8.31
CA LYS A 67 6.91 7.82 -9.09
C LYS A 67 7.10 7.64 -10.60
N ALA A 68 8.36 7.53 -11.06
CA ALA A 68 8.66 7.29 -12.47
C ALA A 68 8.11 5.93 -12.94
N VAL A 69 8.37 4.86 -12.17
CA VAL A 69 7.86 3.51 -12.46
C VAL A 69 6.33 3.49 -12.47
N TYR A 70 5.69 4.00 -11.42
CA TYR A 70 4.24 3.90 -11.27
C TYR A 70 3.45 4.81 -12.23
N LYS A 71 4.02 5.92 -12.70
CA LYS A 71 3.40 6.70 -13.78
C LYS A 71 3.21 5.88 -15.05
N GLN A 72 4.20 5.05 -15.40
CA GLN A 72 4.10 4.16 -16.56
C GLN A 72 3.13 3.02 -16.28
N VAL A 73 3.33 2.32 -15.15
CA VAL A 73 2.53 1.13 -14.81
C VAL A 73 1.04 1.47 -14.67
N VAL A 74 0.68 2.55 -13.96
CA VAL A 74 -0.72 2.97 -13.82
C VAL A 74 -1.35 3.30 -15.17
N LYS A 75 -0.59 3.88 -16.10
CA LYS A 75 -1.06 4.15 -17.48
C LYS A 75 -1.39 2.85 -18.23
N GLU A 76 -0.61 1.77 -18.04
CA GLU A 76 -0.90 0.47 -18.63
C GLU A 76 -2.19 -0.17 -18.06
N TYR A 77 -2.63 0.28 -16.88
CA TYR A 77 -3.87 -0.13 -16.22
C TYR A 77 -4.97 0.94 -16.30
N GLU A 78 -4.94 1.80 -17.33
CA GLU A 78 -5.96 2.82 -17.55
C GLU A 78 -7.36 2.20 -17.57
N GLY A 79 -8.33 2.86 -16.91
CA GLY A 79 -9.70 2.34 -16.75
C GLY A 79 -9.89 1.34 -15.61
N SER A 80 -8.83 0.90 -14.93
CA SER A 80 -8.95 -0.01 -13.78
C SER A 80 -9.48 0.64 -12.50
N GLY A 81 -9.50 1.97 -12.41
CA GLY A 81 -9.83 2.73 -11.20
C GLY A 81 -8.70 2.80 -10.18
N ILE A 82 -7.45 2.46 -10.56
CA ILE A 82 -6.26 2.54 -9.72
C ILE A 82 -5.48 3.80 -10.05
N GLU A 83 -5.19 4.62 -9.05
CA GLU A 83 -4.50 5.90 -9.20
C GLU A 83 -3.24 5.97 -8.32
N LEU A 84 -2.23 6.72 -8.78
CA LEU A 84 -1.07 7.08 -7.96
C LEU A 84 -1.38 8.36 -7.17
N CYS A 85 -1.26 8.30 -5.83
CA CYS A 85 -1.44 9.41 -4.92
C CYS A 85 -0.12 9.80 -4.26
N CYS A 86 0.37 11.00 -4.57
CA CYS A 86 1.58 11.54 -3.94
C CYS A 86 1.20 12.38 -2.71
N VAL A 87 1.68 11.97 -1.53
CA VAL A 87 1.43 12.65 -0.25
C VAL A 87 2.66 13.41 0.24
N GLY A 88 2.53 14.11 1.36
CA GLY A 88 3.61 14.87 1.98
C GLY A 88 4.83 14.03 2.37
N ASN A 89 5.94 14.72 2.73
CA ASN A 89 7.21 14.07 3.07
C ASN A 89 7.54 14.10 4.58
N TYR A 90 6.59 14.54 5.40
CA TYR A 90 6.78 14.63 6.85
C TYR A 90 6.52 13.29 7.54
N TYR A 91 6.90 13.20 8.80
CA TYR A 91 6.58 12.10 9.71
C TYR A 91 5.42 12.54 10.63
N PRO A 92 4.40 11.72 10.86
CA PRO A 92 4.20 10.31 10.46
C PRO A 92 3.22 10.14 9.28
N GLN A 93 3.53 10.65 8.11
CA GLN A 93 2.65 10.63 6.92
C GLN A 93 2.11 9.24 6.56
N GLY A 94 2.88 8.15 6.87
CA GLY A 94 2.46 6.76 6.65
C GLY A 94 1.51 6.20 7.70
N TRP A 95 1.22 6.97 8.74
CA TRP A 95 0.22 6.57 9.72
C TRP A 95 -1.18 6.61 9.08
N GLU A 96 -1.99 5.59 9.38
CA GLU A 96 -3.29 5.38 8.73
C GLU A 96 -4.15 6.64 8.67
N VAL A 97 -4.31 7.32 9.80
CA VAL A 97 -5.14 8.55 9.90
C VAL A 97 -4.60 9.67 9.02
N GLU A 98 -3.29 9.91 9.03
CA GLU A 98 -2.66 10.96 8.23
C GLU A 98 -2.64 10.63 6.74
N MET A 99 -2.44 9.35 6.39
CA MET A 99 -2.54 8.88 5.02
C MET A 99 -3.96 9.07 4.46
N ILE A 100 -4.98 8.64 5.21
CA ILE A 100 -6.39 8.77 4.80
C ILE A 100 -6.74 10.24 4.59
N LYS A 101 -6.42 11.10 5.55
CA LYS A 101 -6.66 12.54 5.45
C LYS A 101 -5.98 13.14 4.21
N SER A 102 -4.72 12.78 3.95
CA SER A 102 -3.97 13.32 2.80
C SER A 102 -4.49 12.79 1.46
N ALA A 103 -4.93 11.54 1.40
CA ALA A 103 -5.36 10.90 0.16
C ALA A 103 -6.83 11.18 -0.19
N THR A 104 -7.69 11.48 0.82
CA THR A 104 -9.15 11.58 0.63
C THR A 104 -9.75 12.89 1.17
N GLY A 105 -9.06 13.62 2.04
CA GLY A 105 -9.58 14.76 2.77
C GLY A 105 -10.42 14.39 4.01
N ILE A 106 -10.72 13.11 4.22
CA ILE A 106 -11.51 12.62 5.36
C ILE A 106 -10.65 12.65 6.62
N LYS A 107 -11.16 13.25 7.68
CA LYS A 107 -10.55 13.20 9.02
C LYS A 107 -11.25 12.13 9.84
N LEU A 108 -10.49 11.21 10.39
CA LEU A 108 -10.99 10.23 11.34
C LEU A 108 -10.92 10.80 12.76
N GLU A 109 -11.99 10.65 13.52
CA GLU A 109 -12.00 10.98 14.94
C GLU A 109 -11.32 9.88 15.76
N PRO A 110 -10.83 10.18 16.98
CA PRO A 110 -10.23 9.18 17.85
C PRO A 110 -11.16 7.98 18.08
N GLY A 111 -10.67 6.78 17.78
CA GLY A 111 -11.45 5.53 17.88
C GLY A 111 -12.32 5.20 16.68
N ASP A 112 -12.37 6.06 15.68
CA ASP A 112 -13.09 5.77 14.44
C ASP A 112 -12.28 4.83 13.53
N LEU A 113 -13.00 3.98 12.79
CA LEU A 113 -12.40 3.02 11.86
C LEU A 113 -12.55 3.49 10.42
N PRO A 114 -11.52 3.34 9.57
CA PRO A 114 -11.60 3.70 8.14
C PRO A 114 -12.80 3.08 7.42
N MET A 115 -13.16 1.85 7.77
CA MET A 115 -14.31 1.15 7.20
C MET A 115 -15.65 1.83 7.46
N ASN A 116 -15.77 2.66 8.52
CA ASN A 116 -16.96 3.47 8.77
C ASN A 116 -17.18 4.52 7.69
N HIS A 117 -16.11 4.89 6.98
CA HIS A 117 -16.10 5.85 5.88
C HIS A 117 -15.97 5.17 4.50
N GLY A 118 -16.17 3.85 4.44
CA GLY A 118 -16.03 3.10 3.20
C GLY A 118 -14.59 3.01 2.68
N ILE A 119 -13.60 3.14 3.57
CA ILE A 119 -12.17 3.07 3.24
C ILE A 119 -11.57 1.80 3.83
N LEU A 120 -10.77 1.11 3.02
CA LEU A 120 -9.92 0.02 3.48
C LEU A 120 -8.48 0.33 3.12
N ASP A 121 -7.58 0.24 4.10
CA ASP A 121 -6.14 0.41 3.88
C ASP A 121 -5.39 -0.92 3.88
N MET A 122 -4.34 -1.00 3.06
CA MET A 122 -3.45 -2.16 2.96
C MET A 122 -2.01 -1.70 2.73
N ASN A 123 -1.05 -2.32 3.39
CA ASN A 123 0.36 -2.11 3.07
C ASN A 123 0.76 -2.79 1.75
N VAL A 124 1.73 -2.26 1.02
CA VAL A 124 2.21 -2.81 -0.26
C VAL A 124 2.68 -4.26 -0.15
N SER A 125 3.34 -4.65 0.95
CA SER A 125 3.78 -6.03 1.17
C SER A 125 2.60 -6.99 1.36
N THR A 126 1.52 -6.53 1.98
CA THR A 126 0.27 -7.29 2.13
C THR A 126 -0.38 -7.54 0.78
N VAL A 127 -0.39 -6.54 -0.11
CA VAL A 127 -0.92 -6.65 -1.47
C VAL A 127 -0.13 -7.67 -2.30
N VAL A 128 1.20 -7.64 -2.21
CA VAL A 128 2.05 -8.65 -2.87
C VAL A 128 1.79 -10.05 -2.31
N GLY A 129 1.55 -10.16 -1.00
CA GLY A 129 1.13 -11.41 -0.36
C GLY A 129 -0.19 -11.93 -0.90
N LEU A 130 -1.19 -11.05 -1.03
CA LEU A 130 -2.49 -11.38 -1.62
C LEU A 130 -2.36 -11.87 -3.07
N TYR A 131 -1.57 -11.15 -3.89
CA TYR A 131 -1.27 -11.59 -5.25
C TYR A 131 -0.70 -13.01 -5.29
N LYS A 132 0.31 -13.31 -4.45
CA LYS A 132 0.94 -14.63 -4.41
C LYS A 132 -0.04 -15.73 -3.95
N ALA A 133 -0.87 -15.42 -2.96
CA ALA A 133 -1.86 -16.35 -2.45
C ALA A 133 -2.87 -16.75 -3.54
N ILE A 134 -3.39 -15.79 -4.29
CA ILE A 134 -4.40 -16.05 -5.32
C ILE A 134 -3.76 -16.64 -6.59
N LYS A 135 -2.65 -16.04 -7.06
CA LYS A 135 -2.03 -16.45 -8.33
C LYS A 135 -1.31 -17.77 -8.27
N TYR A 136 -0.67 -18.08 -7.14
CA TYR A 136 0.21 -19.23 -6.98
C TYR A 136 -0.23 -20.19 -5.86
N ASN A 137 -1.37 -19.94 -5.22
CA ASN A 137 -1.81 -20.68 -4.03
C ASN A 137 -0.72 -20.77 -2.94
N MET A 138 0.06 -19.68 -2.79
CA MET A 138 1.22 -19.63 -1.90
C MET A 138 0.90 -18.79 -0.68
N PRO A 139 0.90 -19.36 0.53
CA PRO A 139 0.73 -18.58 1.76
C PRO A 139 1.92 -17.67 2.00
N VAL A 140 1.76 -16.70 2.92
CA VAL A 140 2.85 -15.80 3.31
C VAL A 140 3.85 -16.56 4.19
N ILE A 141 4.89 -17.10 3.57
CA ILE A 141 5.98 -17.85 4.22
C ILE A 141 7.32 -17.10 4.24
N LYS A 142 7.39 -15.96 3.53
CA LYS A 142 8.57 -15.09 3.46
C LYS A 142 8.14 -13.63 3.53
N ARG A 143 8.95 -12.80 4.17
CA ARG A 143 8.76 -11.35 4.22
C ARG A 143 10.05 -10.64 3.85
N ASP A 144 9.90 -9.49 3.20
CA ASP A 144 10.99 -8.55 3.01
C ASP A 144 11.11 -7.70 4.27
N ILE A 145 12.31 -7.61 4.83
CA ILE A 145 12.61 -6.85 6.05
C ILE A 145 13.85 -5.99 5.84
N THR A 146 13.90 -4.84 6.49
CA THR A 146 15.12 -4.04 6.60
C THR A 146 15.82 -4.36 7.91
N VAL A 147 17.12 -4.64 7.83
CA VAL A 147 17.99 -4.74 9.01
C VAL A 147 18.93 -3.54 8.98
N THR A 148 18.83 -2.67 9.99
CA THR A 148 19.57 -1.40 10.07
C THR A 148 19.72 -0.98 11.53
N GLY A 149 20.49 0.08 11.78
CA GLY A 149 20.74 0.66 13.10
C GLY A 149 22.23 0.77 13.40
N ASP A 150 22.57 1.44 14.50
CA ASP A 150 23.96 1.78 14.85
C ASP A 150 24.86 0.56 15.09
N GLY A 151 24.27 -0.59 15.46
CA GLY A 151 25.01 -1.85 15.62
C GLY A 151 25.19 -2.66 14.34
N ILE A 152 24.74 -2.16 13.20
CA ILE A 152 24.77 -2.90 11.92
C ILE A 152 25.82 -2.29 10.97
N ASN A 153 26.89 -3.03 10.71
CA ASN A 153 27.96 -2.56 9.80
C ASN A 153 27.50 -2.45 8.34
N TYR A 154 26.58 -3.31 7.91
CA TYR A 154 26.09 -3.35 6.52
C TYR A 154 24.55 -3.40 6.49
N PRO A 155 23.87 -2.25 6.62
CA PRO A 155 22.41 -2.17 6.54
C PRO A 155 21.93 -2.67 5.18
N LYS A 156 20.89 -3.52 5.17
CA LYS A 156 20.30 -4.04 3.93
C LYS A 156 18.93 -4.65 4.13
N ASN A 157 18.24 -4.86 3.00
CA ASN A 157 17.00 -5.61 2.97
C ASN A 157 17.28 -7.11 2.78
N PHE A 158 16.49 -7.93 3.45
CA PHE A 158 16.53 -9.40 3.38
C PHE A 158 15.13 -9.94 3.02
N ARG A 159 15.13 -11.13 2.45
CA ARG A 159 13.93 -11.92 2.20
C ARG A 159 14.04 -13.27 2.85
#